data_9ec11f4dbd877d7a567db7374ee1d46c
#
_entry.id   9ec11f4dbd877d7a567db7374ee1d46c
#
_cell.length_a   1.000
_cell.length_b   1.000
_cell.length_c   1.000
_cell.angle_alpha   90.00
_cell.angle_beta   90.00
_cell.angle_gamma   90.00
#
_symmetry.space_group_name_H-M   'P 1'
#
loop_
_entity.id
_entity.type
_entity.pdbx_description
1 polymer ?
#
loop_
_entity_poly.entity_id
_entity_poly.type
_entity_poly.pdbx_seq_one_letter_code
_entity_poly.pdbx_strand_id
1 'polypeptide(L)'
;MQQTAKRLSIYAYRLTNDSGSAPCIFDLNGHPTGLLTLVCCKGGQIRYAGTPKEKGIETGLRHTIGKKYKEKITNGQDEVYLMGIYKNKLLYIAKITEILNMEDYYSSNSLYKNRLDYIYKALPGGFERNGNNPKFHPIGETAQHRKDRLGKYALISDCFAYWGKESKPIPQRVLSVLPKFQESKHYVLDTPEGKQLKHFIESMWNFSEIIQKEPHKPTIINCKGCVKK
;
A
#
# COMPACT_ATOMS: atom_id res chain seq x y z
N MET A 1 0.38 6.37 -35.41
CA MET A 1 1.06 6.14 -34.12
C MET A 1 0.68 4.75 -33.64
N GLN A 2 1.61 3.81 -33.58
CA GLN A 2 1.35 2.49 -32.99
C GLN A 2 1.15 2.66 -31.49
N GLN A 3 -0.04 2.33 -31.00
CA GLN A 3 -0.32 2.25 -29.57
C GLN A 3 0.51 1.08 -29.03
N THR A 4 1.63 1.39 -28.35
CA THR A 4 2.40 0.38 -27.65
C THR A 4 1.50 -0.27 -26.59
N ALA A 5 1.35 -1.59 -26.65
CA ALA A 5 0.53 -2.33 -25.70
C ALA A 5 0.99 -2.00 -24.26
N LYS A 6 0.04 -1.61 -23.41
CA LYS A 6 0.30 -1.32 -21.99
C LYS A 6 0.95 -2.54 -21.33
N ARG A 7 2.07 -2.31 -20.64
CA ARG A 7 2.72 -3.36 -19.86
C ARG A 7 2.04 -3.50 -18.51
N LEU A 8 1.64 -4.70 -18.17
CA LEU A 8 1.04 -4.98 -16.86
C LEU A 8 2.06 -5.63 -15.94
N SER A 9 2.13 -5.11 -14.73
CA SER A 9 2.97 -5.61 -13.64
C SER A 9 2.14 -5.88 -12.39
N ILE A 10 2.38 -6.99 -11.72
CA ILE A 10 1.71 -7.37 -10.47
C ILE A 10 2.76 -7.44 -9.36
N TYR A 11 2.51 -6.76 -8.26
CA TYR A 11 3.30 -6.86 -7.04
C TYR A 11 2.46 -7.50 -5.95
N ALA A 12 2.81 -8.73 -5.56
CA ALA A 12 2.17 -9.42 -4.44
C ALA A 12 3.04 -9.35 -3.20
N TYR A 13 2.43 -9.15 -2.02
CA TYR A 13 3.13 -9.16 -0.75
C TYR A 13 2.25 -9.65 0.40
N ARG A 14 2.90 -10.12 1.48
CA ARG A 14 2.21 -10.58 2.68
C ARG A 14 2.12 -9.48 3.73
N LEU A 15 0.95 -9.36 4.32
CA LEU A 15 0.70 -8.52 5.48
C LEU A 15 0.78 -9.36 6.76
N THR A 16 1.30 -8.76 7.83
CA THR A 16 1.30 -9.35 9.18
C THR A 16 0.12 -8.90 10.01
N ASN A 17 -0.45 -7.76 9.64
CA ASN A 17 -1.62 -7.18 10.28
C ASN A 17 -2.55 -6.58 9.21
N ASP A 18 -3.83 -6.58 9.50
CA ASP A 18 -4.87 -5.96 8.70
C ASP A 18 -5.69 -5.03 9.60
N SER A 19 -5.24 -3.79 9.66
CA SER A 19 -5.87 -2.73 10.46
C SER A 19 -6.64 -1.70 9.63
N GLY A 20 -6.58 -1.81 8.30
CA GLY A 20 -7.11 -0.78 7.39
C GLY A 20 -6.28 0.50 7.34
N SER A 21 -5.05 0.47 7.88
CA SER A 21 -4.17 1.66 7.92
C SER A 21 -2.96 1.54 6.97
N ALA A 22 -2.57 0.31 6.59
CA ALA A 22 -1.50 0.07 5.62
C ALA A 22 -1.72 -1.25 4.86
N PRO A 23 -2.48 -1.25 3.75
CA PRO A 23 -3.01 -0.06 3.06
C PRO A 23 -4.10 0.64 3.86
N CYS A 24 -4.21 1.95 3.64
CA CYS A 24 -5.23 2.78 4.27
C CYS A 24 -6.43 2.96 3.33
N ILE A 25 -7.63 2.78 3.88
CA ILE A 25 -8.90 2.94 3.17
C ILE A 25 -9.86 3.88 3.92
N PHE A 26 -9.44 4.48 5.04
CA PHE A 26 -10.27 5.29 5.92
C PHE A 26 -9.79 6.73 6.04
N ASP A 27 -10.73 7.61 6.37
CA ASP A 27 -10.45 8.93 6.89
C ASP A 27 -10.12 8.90 8.41
N LEU A 28 -9.85 10.06 8.99
CA LEU A 28 -9.56 10.23 10.42
C LEU A 28 -10.75 9.87 11.31
N ASN A 29 -11.97 9.88 10.79
CA ASN A 29 -13.19 9.51 11.49
C ASN A 29 -13.54 8.04 11.35
N GLY A 30 -12.76 7.29 10.58
CA GLY A 30 -13.00 5.87 10.31
C GLY A 30 -14.01 5.61 9.21
N HIS A 31 -14.36 6.60 8.39
CA HIS A 31 -15.25 6.42 7.26
C HIS A 31 -14.46 5.93 6.03
N PRO A 32 -15.05 5.01 5.25
CA PRO A 32 -14.52 4.63 3.95
C PRO A 32 -14.38 5.83 3.01
N THR A 33 -13.25 5.94 2.31
CA THR A 33 -12.97 7.12 1.46
C THR A 33 -13.08 6.88 -0.03
N GLY A 34 -13.32 5.63 -0.48
CA GLY A 34 -13.22 5.29 -1.91
C GLY A 34 -11.80 5.34 -2.47
N LEU A 35 -10.80 5.52 -1.62
CA LEU A 35 -9.38 5.51 -1.99
C LEU A 35 -8.62 4.49 -1.14
N LEU A 36 -7.72 3.76 -1.77
CA LEU A 36 -6.71 2.94 -1.11
C LEU A 36 -5.35 3.61 -1.26
N THR A 37 -4.65 3.80 -0.14
CA THR A 37 -3.30 4.39 -0.15
C THR A 37 -2.32 3.49 0.58
N LEU A 38 -1.09 3.41 0.08
CA LEU A 38 0.03 2.78 0.74
C LEU A 38 1.18 3.79 0.80
N VAL A 39 1.29 4.52 1.92
CA VAL A 39 2.28 5.57 2.13
C VAL A 39 3.13 5.35 3.38
N CYS A 40 2.62 4.61 4.36
CA CYS A 40 3.38 4.11 5.50
C CYS A 40 3.60 2.60 5.37
N CYS A 41 4.57 2.05 6.08
CA CYS A 41 5.07 0.69 5.89
C CYS A 41 5.64 0.42 4.48
N LYS A 42 6.24 -0.73 4.27
CA LYS A 42 6.81 -1.17 2.97
C LYS A 42 7.76 -0.16 2.29
N GLY A 43 8.34 0.78 3.07
CA GLY A 43 9.22 1.84 2.57
C GLY A 43 10.62 1.36 2.25
N GLY A 44 11.25 0.60 3.12
CA GLY A 44 12.61 0.11 2.94
C GLY A 44 13.04 -0.87 4.02
N GLN A 45 14.31 -1.25 3.97
CA GLN A 45 14.95 -2.07 4.98
C GLN A 45 16.08 -1.28 5.63
N ILE A 46 16.23 -1.40 6.95
CA ILE A 46 17.41 -0.97 7.67
C ILE A 46 18.21 -2.23 7.93
N ARG A 47 19.38 -2.36 7.33
CA ARG A 47 20.29 -3.47 7.63
C ARG A 47 21.15 -3.09 8.83
N TYR A 48 21.01 -3.83 9.90
CA TYR A 48 21.95 -3.86 11.01
C TYR A 48 23.07 -4.84 10.64
N ALA A 49 23.95 -4.48 9.75
CA ALA A 49 25.10 -5.31 9.42
C ALA A 49 26.31 -4.70 10.09
N GLY A 50 26.56 -5.01 11.37
CA GLY A 50 27.88 -4.90 12.03
C GLY A 50 28.70 -3.60 11.87
N THR A 51 28.16 -2.59 11.24
CA THR A 51 28.81 -1.29 11.01
C THR A 51 28.12 -0.21 11.83
N PRO A 52 28.88 0.76 12.38
CA PRO A 52 28.34 1.80 13.24
C PRO A 52 27.36 2.78 12.56
N LYS A 53 27.08 2.64 11.27
CA LYS A 53 26.11 3.46 10.54
C LYS A 53 25.03 2.58 9.97
N GLU A 54 23.82 2.74 10.49
CA GLU A 54 22.60 2.19 9.90
C GLU A 54 22.45 2.67 8.46
N LYS A 55 22.76 1.84 7.51
CA LYS A 55 22.58 2.16 6.10
C LYS A 55 21.13 1.82 5.72
N GLY A 56 20.29 2.83 5.57
CA GLY A 56 18.97 2.68 5.00
C GLY A 56 19.07 2.22 3.55
N ILE A 57 18.37 1.14 3.18
CA ILE A 57 18.32 0.64 1.81
C ILE A 57 16.94 0.97 1.23
N GLU A 58 16.93 1.75 0.16
CA GLU A 58 15.75 2.13 -0.60
C GLU A 58 15.28 0.97 -1.50
N THR A 59 15.00 -0.19 -0.92
CA THR A 59 14.58 -1.41 -1.63
C THR A 59 13.16 -1.84 -1.29
N GLY A 60 12.42 -1.00 -0.58
CA GLY A 60 11.05 -1.28 -0.21
C GLY A 60 10.10 -1.24 -1.40
N LEU A 61 8.96 -1.92 -1.25
CA LEU A 61 7.94 -2.04 -2.28
C LEU A 61 7.54 -0.69 -2.88
N ARG A 62 7.26 0.31 -2.01
CA ARG A 62 6.84 1.65 -2.45
C ARG A 62 7.91 2.37 -3.25
N HIS A 63 9.17 2.29 -2.80
CA HIS A 63 10.29 2.89 -3.52
C HIS A 63 10.49 2.23 -4.90
N THR A 64 10.48 0.90 -4.94
CA THR A 64 10.66 0.15 -6.19
C THR A 64 9.59 0.48 -7.22
N ILE A 65 8.32 0.51 -6.80
CA ILE A 65 7.19 0.84 -7.69
C ILE A 65 7.27 2.32 -8.10
N GLY A 66 7.43 3.23 -7.14
CA GLY A 66 7.44 4.67 -7.40
C GLY A 66 8.55 5.08 -8.37
N LYS A 67 9.78 4.62 -8.13
CA LYS A 67 10.92 4.89 -9.01
C LYS A 67 10.71 4.38 -10.43
N LYS A 68 10.07 3.22 -10.59
CA LYS A 68 9.92 2.57 -11.90
C LYS A 68 8.71 3.06 -12.69
N TYR A 69 7.61 3.42 -12.00
CA TYR A 69 6.32 3.56 -12.66
C TYR A 69 5.64 4.91 -12.50
N LYS A 70 6.16 5.85 -11.68
CA LYS A 70 5.49 7.15 -11.46
C LYS A 70 5.13 7.84 -12.78
N GLU A 71 6.11 8.09 -13.63
CA GLU A 71 5.89 8.74 -14.92
C GLU A 71 5.04 7.89 -15.87
N LYS A 72 5.25 6.57 -15.88
CA LYS A 72 4.56 5.67 -16.79
C LYS A 72 3.07 5.54 -16.49
N ILE A 73 2.69 5.53 -15.21
CA ILE A 73 1.28 5.55 -14.79
C ILE A 73 0.65 6.89 -15.16
N THR A 74 1.31 8.00 -14.87
CA THR A 74 0.84 9.34 -15.23
C THR A 74 0.58 9.47 -16.74
N ASN A 75 1.44 8.86 -17.56
CA ASN A 75 1.32 8.89 -19.02
C ASN A 75 0.44 7.76 -19.59
N GLY A 76 -0.17 6.93 -18.75
CA GLY A 76 -1.02 5.81 -19.15
C GLY A 76 -0.31 4.68 -19.92
N GLN A 77 1.02 4.58 -19.79
CA GLN A 77 1.85 3.61 -20.53
C GLN A 77 1.86 2.23 -19.89
N ASP A 78 1.84 2.15 -18.56
CA ASP A 78 1.92 0.91 -17.80
C ASP A 78 0.75 0.78 -16.83
N GLU A 79 0.42 -0.45 -16.48
CA GLU A 79 -0.53 -0.79 -15.42
C GLU A 79 0.19 -1.56 -14.31
N VAL A 80 -0.07 -1.15 -13.07
CA VAL A 80 0.53 -1.78 -11.89
C VAL A 80 -0.55 -2.19 -10.93
N TYR A 81 -0.56 -3.47 -10.57
CA TYR A 81 -1.46 -4.02 -9.57
C TYR A 81 -0.71 -4.36 -8.29
N LEU A 82 -1.31 -4.00 -7.15
CA LEU A 82 -0.92 -4.50 -5.84
C LEU A 82 -1.86 -5.62 -5.41
N MET A 83 -1.28 -6.69 -4.87
CA MET A 83 -2.01 -7.81 -4.30
C MET A 83 -1.55 -8.04 -2.87
N GLY A 84 -2.44 -7.79 -1.91
CA GLY A 84 -2.18 -7.98 -0.49
C GLY A 84 -2.71 -9.32 0.01
N ILE A 85 -1.84 -10.10 0.69
CA ILE A 85 -2.15 -11.43 1.21
C ILE A 85 -2.09 -11.39 2.73
N TYR A 86 -3.15 -11.83 3.39
CA TYR A 86 -3.20 -11.96 4.84
C TYR A 86 -3.65 -13.38 5.23
N LYS A 87 -2.86 -14.08 6.04
CA LYS A 87 -3.15 -15.48 6.47
C LYS A 87 -3.54 -16.41 5.32
N ASN A 88 -2.76 -16.38 4.23
CA ASN A 88 -2.99 -17.16 3.00
C ASN A 88 -4.32 -16.87 2.27
N LYS A 89 -4.96 -15.76 2.58
CA LYS A 89 -6.15 -15.27 1.89
C LYS A 89 -5.86 -13.98 1.15
N LEU A 90 -6.55 -13.74 0.07
CA LEU A 90 -6.52 -12.49 -0.67
C LEU A 90 -7.25 -11.42 0.14
N LEU A 91 -6.51 -10.43 0.63
CA LEU A 91 -7.05 -9.33 1.41
C LEU A 91 -7.56 -8.22 0.51
N TYR A 92 -6.75 -7.85 -0.49
CA TYR A 92 -7.10 -6.80 -1.43
C TYR A 92 -6.34 -6.94 -2.76
N ILE A 93 -6.91 -6.31 -3.78
CA ILE A 93 -6.28 -6.00 -5.06
C ILE A 93 -6.49 -4.52 -5.31
N ALA A 94 -5.47 -3.83 -5.79
CA ALA A 94 -5.56 -2.41 -6.16
C ALA A 94 -4.78 -2.16 -7.46
N LYS A 95 -5.41 -1.50 -8.43
CA LYS A 95 -4.73 -0.93 -9.58
C LYS A 95 -4.18 0.43 -9.16
N ILE A 96 -2.88 0.64 -9.24
CA ILE A 96 -2.29 1.93 -8.90
C ILE A 96 -2.66 2.94 -9.97
N THR A 97 -3.35 4.00 -9.56
CA THR A 97 -3.84 5.07 -10.45
C THR A 97 -3.03 6.35 -10.32
N GLU A 98 -2.37 6.54 -9.17
CA GLU A 98 -1.49 7.69 -8.93
C GLU A 98 -0.30 7.30 -8.06
N ILE A 99 0.84 7.95 -8.30
CA ILE A 99 2.04 7.85 -7.46
C ILE A 99 2.55 9.26 -7.15
N LEU A 100 2.54 9.63 -5.87
CA LEU A 100 3.08 10.90 -5.38
C LEU A 100 4.42 10.69 -4.67
N ASN A 101 5.26 11.73 -4.61
CA ASN A 101 6.32 11.75 -3.61
C ASN A 101 5.71 11.87 -2.22
N MET A 102 6.39 11.39 -1.20
CA MET A 102 5.90 11.51 0.18
C MET A 102 5.79 12.97 0.62
N GLU A 103 6.67 13.83 0.13
CA GLU A 103 6.62 15.28 0.38
C GLU A 103 5.31 15.90 -0.11
N ASP A 104 4.85 15.51 -1.30
CA ASP A 104 3.58 15.99 -1.87
C ASP A 104 2.38 15.43 -1.10
N TYR A 105 2.42 14.12 -0.78
CA TYR A 105 1.35 13.48 0.00
C TYR A 105 1.19 14.09 1.39
N TYR A 106 2.28 14.42 2.08
CA TYR A 106 2.29 14.99 3.43
C TYR A 106 2.44 16.51 3.46
N SER A 107 2.27 17.19 2.33
CA SER A 107 2.34 18.66 2.27
C SER A 107 1.19 19.34 3.02
N SER A 108 1.40 20.58 3.42
CA SER A 108 0.35 21.39 4.09
C SER A 108 -0.88 21.63 3.19
N ASN A 109 -0.75 21.51 1.88
CA ASN A 109 -1.83 21.68 0.89
C ASN A 109 -2.37 20.35 0.33
N SER A 110 -1.96 19.22 0.92
CA SER A 110 -2.36 17.89 0.46
C SER A 110 -3.88 17.68 0.56
N LEU A 111 -4.46 17.06 -0.44
CA LEU A 111 -5.85 16.59 -0.45
C LEU A 111 -6.07 15.41 0.51
N TYR A 112 -5.00 14.80 0.99
CA TYR A 112 -5.01 13.58 1.83
C TYR A 112 -4.96 13.85 3.34
N LYS A 113 -5.04 15.12 3.79
CA LYS A 113 -4.92 15.50 5.20
C LYS A 113 -5.89 14.80 6.15
N ASN A 114 -7.08 14.49 5.65
CA ASN A 114 -8.12 13.84 6.46
C ASN A 114 -8.01 12.31 6.46
N ARG A 115 -6.97 11.74 5.88
CA ARG A 115 -6.79 10.29 5.86
C ARG A 115 -6.10 9.79 7.12
N LEU A 116 -6.46 8.58 7.53
CA LEU A 116 -5.91 7.93 8.71
C LEU A 116 -4.40 7.72 8.64
N ASP A 117 -3.84 7.55 7.45
CA ASP A 117 -2.41 7.38 7.21
C ASP A 117 -1.65 8.70 6.93
N TYR A 118 -2.34 9.86 7.06
CA TYR A 118 -1.67 11.17 7.05
C TYR A 118 -0.98 11.41 8.39
N ILE A 119 0.07 10.64 8.64
CA ILE A 119 0.76 10.54 9.94
C ILE A 119 2.04 11.37 10.03
N TYR A 120 2.44 12.00 8.97
CA TYR A 120 3.57 12.92 8.92
C TYR A 120 3.13 14.30 8.40
N LYS A 121 4.00 15.28 8.60
CA LYS A 121 3.97 16.59 7.98
C LYS A 121 5.30 16.80 7.30
N ALA A 122 5.29 17.13 6.02
CA ALA A 122 6.50 17.46 5.29
C ALA A 122 7.05 18.82 5.74
N LEU A 123 8.34 18.85 6.00
CA LEU A 123 9.12 20.05 6.36
C LEU A 123 10.33 20.15 5.43
N PRO A 124 10.94 21.33 5.31
CA PRO A 124 12.23 21.46 4.64
C PRO A 124 13.26 20.48 5.21
N GLY A 125 13.74 19.57 4.40
CA GLY A 125 14.75 18.56 4.79
C GLY A 125 14.22 17.31 5.50
N GLY A 126 12.89 17.12 5.65
CA GLY A 126 12.40 15.90 6.26
C GLY A 126 10.91 15.87 6.61
N PHE A 127 10.58 15.07 7.62
CA PHE A 127 9.21 14.84 8.05
C PHE A 127 9.10 14.92 9.57
N GLU A 128 8.06 15.56 10.03
CA GLU A 128 7.63 15.56 11.43
C GLU A 128 6.42 14.64 11.60
N ARG A 129 6.33 13.97 12.75
CA ARG A 129 5.17 13.15 13.11
C ARG A 129 4.00 14.06 13.51
N ASN A 130 2.85 13.96 12.85
CA ASN A 130 1.70 14.83 13.12
C ASN A 130 0.72 14.31 14.19
N GLY A 131 0.95 13.09 14.72
CA GLY A 131 0.17 12.57 15.84
C GLY A 131 -1.23 12.05 15.50
N ASN A 132 -1.69 12.09 14.26
CA ASN A 132 -3.05 11.71 13.87
C ASN A 132 -3.43 10.27 14.24
N ASN A 133 -2.47 9.34 14.30
CA ASN A 133 -2.73 7.97 14.68
C ASN A 133 -1.61 7.38 15.57
N PRO A 134 -1.61 7.73 16.88
CA PRO A 134 -0.56 7.29 17.80
C PRO A 134 -0.54 5.77 18.05
N LYS A 135 -1.69 5.07 17.87
CA LYS A 135 -1.76 3.61 18.04
C LYS A 135 -1.13 2.86 16.86
N PHE A 136 -1.24 3.43 15.66
CA PHE A 136 -0.73 2.81 14.44
C PHE A 136 0.77 3.06 14.26
N HIS A 137 1.20 4.29 14.53
CA HIS A 137 2.59 4.70 14.53
C HIS A 137 2.86 5.49 15.81
N PRO A 138 3.62 4.94 16.76
CA PRO A 138 3.91 5.63 18.02
C PRO A 138 4.59 6.97 17.78
N ILE A 139 4.38 7.91 18.70
CA ILE A 139 5.02 9.21 18.69
C ILE A 139 6.52 9.03 18.95
N GLY A 140 7.35 9.83 18.30
CA GLY A 140 8.80 9.79 18.40
C GLY A 140 9.47 9.07 17.22
N GLU A 141 10.79 9.23 17.11
CA GLU A 141 11.58 8.65 16.05
C GLU A 141 11.87 7.17 16.33
N THR A 142 11.29 6.29 15.55
CA THR A 142 11.49 4.85 15.67
C THR A 142 12.13 4.27 14.39
N ALA A 143 12.66 3.05 14.48
CA ALA A 143 13.14 2.32 13.31
C ALA A 143 12.05 2.17 12.23
N GLN A 144 10.77 2.10 12.64
CA GLN A 144 9.65 2.05 11.71
C GLN A 144 9.49 3.35 10.93
N HIS A 145 9.60 4.51 11.59
CA HIS A 145 9.51 5.81 10.91
C HIS A 145 10.64 5.98 9.89
N ARG A 146 11.88 5.55 10.24
CA ARG A 146 12.99 5.56 9.28
C ARG A 146 12.72 4.68 8.07
N LYS A 147 12.19 3.45 8.29
CA LYS A 147 11.81 2.54 7.19
C LYS A 147 10.71 3.13 6.31
N ASP A 148 9.73 3.79 6.89
CA ASP A 148 8.65 4.41 6.13
C ASP A 148 9.17 5.50 5.19
N ARG A 149 10.06 6.37 5.67
CA ARG A 149 10.65 7.45 4.87
C ARG A 149 11.54 6.95 3.72
N LEU A 150 12.16 5.79 3.84
CA LEU A 150 12.90 5.15 2.76
C LEU A 150 12.01 4.80 1.55
N GLY A 151 10.70 4.77 1.72
CA GLY A 151 9.75 4.49 0.65
C GLY A 151 9.63 5.60 -0.38
N LYS A 152 9.87 6.84 -0.01
CA LYS A 152 9.85 8.07 -0.83
C LYS A 152 8.58 8.33 -1.62
N TYR A 153 7.71 7.34 -1.79
CA TYR A 153 6.50 7.42 -2.61
C TYR A 153 5.26 6.97 -1.84
N ALA A 154 4.15 7.61 -2.15
CA ALA A 154 2.79 7.17 -1.83
C ALA A 154 2.20 6.49 -3.06
N LEU A 155 1.67 5.29 -2.89
CA LEU A 155 0.94 4.57 -3.93
C LEU A 155 -0.56 4.75 -3.67
N ILE A 156 -1.31 5.20 -4.67
CA ILE A 156 -2.71 5.58 -4.55
C ILE A 156 -3.52 4.82 -5.57
N SER A 157 -4.72 4.42 -5.18
CA SER A 157 -5.68 3.73 -6.04
C SER A 157 -7.10 4.19 -5.73
N ASP A 158 -7.82 4.60 -6.76
CA ASP A 158 -9.28 4.77 -6.79
C ASP A 158 -9.97 3.59 -7.48
N CYS A 159 -9.23 2.54 -7.81
CA CYS A 159 -9.69 1.33 -8.47
C CYS A 159 -9.17 0.11 -7.71
N PHE A 160 -9.95 -0.38 -6.73
CA PHE A 160 -9.52 -1.47 -5.84
C PHE A 160 -10.68 -2.28 -5.27
N ALA A 161 -10.35 -3.49 -4.84
CA ALA A 161 -11.20 -4.34 -4.01
C ALA A 161 -10.46 -4.68 -2.72
N TYR A 162 -10.97 -4.21 -1.59
CA TYR A 162 -10.48 -4.52 -0.25
C TYR A 162 -11.55 -5.31 0.50
N TRP A 163 -11.31 -6.61 0.69
CA TRP A 163 -12.27 -7.52 1.31
C TRP A 163 -12.16 -7.59 2.84
N GLY A 164 -11.05 -7.20 3.43
CA GLY A 164 -10.89 -7.20 4.89
C GLY A 164 -11.26 -8.53 5.53
N LYS A 165 -12.21 -8.51 6.46
CA LYS A 165 -12.74 -9.71 7.15
C LYS A 165 -13.32 -10.77 6.20
N GLU A 166 -13.81 -10.34 5.03
CA GLU A 166 -14.33 -11.20 3.97
C GLU A 166 -13.26 -11.68 2.99
N SER A 167 -11.97 -11.64 3.41
CA SER A 167 -10.83 -12.03 2.60
C SER A 167 -11.04 -13.37 1.89
N LYS A 168 -10.67 -13.43 0.62
CA LYS A 168 -11.02 -14.52 -0.29
C LYS A 168 -10.01 -15.67 -0.24
N PRO A 169 -10.43 -16.92 -0.35
CA PRO A 169 -9.51 -18.05 -0.46
C PRO A 169 -8.64 -17.92 -1.71
N ILE A 170 -7.36 -18.29 -1.58
CA ILE A 170 -6.44 -18.36 -2.72
C ILE A 170 -6.23 -19.85 -3.04
N PRO A 171 -6.50 -20.29 -4.28
CA PRO A 171 -6.25 -21.67 -4.68
C PRO A 171 -4.80 -22.07 -4.48
N GLN A 172 -4.54 -23.33 -4.10
CA GLN A 172 -3.19 -23.82 -3.80
C GLN A 172 -2.19 -23.60 -4.95
N ARG A 173 -2.65 -23.78 -6.20
CA ARG A 173 -1.83 -23.50 -7.38
C ARG A 173 -1.35 -22.05 -7.47
N VAL A 174 -2.16 -21.09 -7.00
CA VAL A 174 -1.79 -19.65 -6.96
C VAL A 174 -0.91 -19.39 -5.74
N LEU A 175 -1.22 -19.97 -4.57
CA LEU A 175 -0.39 -19.83 -3.37
C LEU A 175 1.06 -20.28 -3.58
N SER A 176 1.28 -21.31 -4.40
CA SER A 176 2.63 -21.86 -4.65
C SER A 176 3.58 -20.87 -5.34
N VAL A 177 3.04 -19.94 -6.12
CA VAL A 177 3.85 -18.92 -6.82
C VAL A 177 3.98 -17.60 -6.06
N LEU A 178 3.14 -17.39 -5.03
CA LEU A 178 3.14 -16.17 -4.22
C LEU A 178 4.32 -16.13 -3.21
N PRO A 179 4.69 -14.94 -2.70
CA PRO A 179 5.74 -14.83 -1.70
C PRO A 179 5.40 -15.66 -0.45
N LYS A 180 6.35 -16.39 0.10
CA LYS A 180 6.16 -17.28 1.27
C LYS A 180 6.22 -16.52 2.59
N PHE A 181 7.03 -15.47 2.65
CA PHE A 181 7.29 -14.66 3.86
C PHE A 181 6.84 -13.20 3.67
N GLN A 182 7.24 -12.33 4.59
CA GLN A 182 6.97 -10.88 4.58
C GLN A 182 7.76 -10.13 3.48
N GLU A 183 7.94 -10.74 2.34
CA GLU A 183 8.59 -10.18 1.18
C GLU A 183 7.56 -9.71 0.15
N SER A 184 7.99 -8.93 -0.82
CA SER A 184 7.22 -8.63 -2.02
C SER A 184 7.84 -9.33 -3.22
N LYS A 185 7.01 -9.82 -4.13
CA LYS A 185 7.43 -10.44 -5.38
C LYS A 185 6.77 -9.73 -6.56
N HIS A 186 7.56 -9.48 -7.59
CA HIS A 186 7.12 -8.84 -8.83
C HIS A 186 6.89 -9.89 -9.91
N TYR A 187 5.79 -9.75 -10.63
CA TYR A 187 5.40 -10.62 -11.74
C TYR A 187 5.11 -9.77 -12.97
N VAL A 188 5.55 -10.23 -14.11
CA VAL A 188 5.26 -9.64 -15.42
C VAL A 188 4.44 -10.62 -16.25
N LEU A 189 3.59 -10.09 -17.13
CA LEU A 189 2.66 -10.93 -17.92
C LEU A 189 3.34 -11.95 -18.84
N ASP A 190 4.58 -11.69 -19.24
CA ASP A 190 5.30 -12.57 -20.16
C ASP A 190 5.69 -13.91 -19.50
N THR A 191 5.56 -14.01 -18.17
CA THR A 191 5.83 -15.23 -17.42
C THR A 191 4.57 -16.07 -17.18
N PRO A 192 4.70 -17.41 -17.05
CA PRO A 192 3.56 -18.26 -16.68
C PRO A 192 2.90 -17.84 -15.37
N GLU A 193 3.69 -17.49 -14.36
CA GLU A 193 3.22 -17.02 -13.05
C GLU A 193 2.46 -15.70 -13.18
N GLY A 194 2.94 -14.76 -13.98
CA GLY A 194 2.26 -13.49 -14.23
C GLY A 194 0.91 -13.66 -14.91
N LYS A 195 0.83 -14.54 -15.92
CA LYS A 195 -0.43 -14.91 -16.59
C LYS A 195 -1.41 -15.58 -15.63
N GLN A 196 -0.92 -16.49 -14.80
CA GLN A 196 -1.72 -17.16 -13.78
C GLN A 196 -2.29 -16.17 -12.76
N LEU A 197 -1.47 -15.23 -12.28
CA LEU A 197 -1.92 -14.21 -11.33
C LEU A 197 -2.90 -13.23 -11.96
N LYS A 198 -2.67 -12.81 -13.20
CA LYS A 198 -3.63 -11.97 -13.93
C LYS A 198 -4.99 -12.64 -14.02
N HIS A 199 -5.04 -13.89 -14.49
CA HIS A 199 -6.29 -14.64 -14.57
C HIS A 199 -6.96 -14.79 -13.21
N PHE A 200 -6.19 -15.05 -12.15
CA PHE A 200 -6.72 -15.12 -10.79
C PHE A 200 -7.32 -13.78 -10.35
N ILE A 201 -6.62 -12.67 -10.55
CA ILE A 201 -7.11 -11.31 -10.22
C ILE A 201 -8.43 -11.04 -10.95
N GLU A 202 -8.49 -11.30 -12.25
CA GLU A 202 -9.68 -11.07 -13.08
C GLU A 202 -10.87 -11.96 -12.68
N SER A 203 -10.60 -13.18 -12.19
CA SER A 203 -11.65 -14.06 -11.66
C SER A 203 -12.21 -13.61 -10.31
N MET A 204 -11.44 -12.83 -9.54
CA MET A 204 -11.83 -12.36 -8.22
C MET A 204 -12.51 -11.00 -8.24
N TRP A 205 -12.21 -10.18 -9.24
CA TRP A 205 -12.70 -8.81 -9.31
C TRP A 205 -12.73 -8.32 -10.76
N ASN A 206 -13.86 -7.75 -11.17
CA ASN A 206 -14.11 -7.29 -12.54
C ASN A 206 -13.69 -5.83 -12.81
N PHE A 207 -13.09 -5.16 -11.84
CA PHE A 207 -12.63 -3.77 -11.91
C PHE A 207 -13.74 -2.70 -12.11
N SER A 208 -15.01 -3.08 -12.06
CA SER A 208 -16.14 -2.18 -12.32
C SER A 208 -16.63 -1.44 -11.07
N GLU A 209 -16.28 -1.92 -9.89
CA GLU A 209 -16.74 -1.37 -8.61
C GLU A 209 -15.62 -1.33 -7.56
N ILE A 210 -15.69 -0.33 -6.69
CA ILE A 210 -14.85 -0.28 -5.49
C ILE A 210 -15.47 -1.17 -4.43
N ILE A 211 -14.70 -2.17 -3.97
CA ILE A 211 -15.08 -3.00 -2.82
C ILE A 211 -14.30 -2.51 -1.61
N GLN A 212 -15.01 -2.16 -0.55
CA GLN A 212 -14.41 -1.63 0.67
C GLN A 212 -15.11 -2.21 1.90
N LYS A 213 -14.52 -3.25 2.49
CA LYS A 213 -15.04 -3.99 3.66
C LYS A 213 -14.25 -3.68 4.91
N GLU A 214 -14.73 -4.13 6.07
CA GLU A 214 -14.05 -3.93 7.34
C GLU A 214 -12.73 -4.72 7.44
N PRO A 215 -11.65 -4.14 8.00
CA PRO A 215 -10.42 -4.85 8.30
C PRO A 215 -10.62 -5.87 9.42
N HIS A 216 -9.75 -6.90 9.49
CA HIS A 216 -9.78 -7.91 10.55
C HIS A 216 -9.57 -7.32 11.95
N LYS A 217 -8.73 -6.30 12.05
CA LYS A 217 -8.38 -5.62 13.30
C LYS A 217 -8.40 -4.12 13.07
N PRO A 218 -9.58 -3.48 12.99
CA PRO A 218 -9.66 -2.05 12.73
C PRO A 218 -8.87 -1.26 13.76
N THR A 219 -8.13 -0.27 13.28
CA THR A 219 -7.55 0.73 14.17
C THR A 219 -8.70 1.50 14.79
N ILE A 220 -8.94 1.30 16.09
CA ILE A 220 -10.00 2.00 16.81
C ILE A 220 -9.58 3.45 16.92
N ILE A 221 -10.23 4.29 16.14
CA ILE A 221 -10.23 5.73 16.38
C ILE A 221 -11.22 5.91 17.53
N ASN A 222 -10.74 6.29 18.71
CA ASN A 222 -11.63 6.73 19.77
C ASN A 222 -12.28 8.05 19.32
N CYS A 223 -13.42 7.95 18.64
CA CYS A 223 -14.33 9.08 18.52
C CYS A 223 -14.79 9.45 19.96
N LYS A 224 -14.15 10.46 20.56
CA LYS A 224 -14.75 11.16 21.68
C LYS A 224 -16.04 11.79 21.13
N GLY A 225 -17.16 11.10 21.25
CA GLY A 225 -18.46 11.62 20.82
C GLY A 225 -19.45 10.61 20.24
N CYS A 226 -19.07 9.39 19.90
CA CYS A 226 -20.03 8.35 19.57
C CYS A 226 -20.60 7.72 20.85
N VAL A 227 -21.49 8.44 21.50
CA VAL A 227 -22.41 7.87 22.50
C VAL A 227 -23.33 6.93 21.75
N LYS A 228 -23.25 5.64 22.06
CA LYS A 228 -24.26 4.68 21.65
C LYS A 228 -25.62 5.20 22.11
N LYS A 229 -26.49 5.54 21.17
CA LYS A 229 -27.93 5.56 21.41
C LYS A 229 -28.51 4.18 21.16
#